data_382c225060ee760ea9473647ddf44471
#
_entry.id   382c225060ee760ea9473647ddf44471
#
_cell.length_a   1.000
_cell.length_b   1.000
_cell.length_c   1.000
_cell.angle_alpha   90.00
_cell.angle_beta   90.00
_cell.angle_gamma   90.00
#
_symmetry.space_group_name_H-M   'P 1'
#
loop_
_entity.id
_entity.type
_entity.pdbx_description
1 polymer ?
#
loop_
_entity_poly.entity_id
_entity_poly.type
_entity_poly.pdbx_seq_one_letter_code
_entity_poly.pdbx_strand_id
1 'polypeptide(L)'
;MRALGVVAVALVLAGPALATAGNPVAGKTVFKAKCGSCHTLKAAGTVAKSANHGPTLTNRRETVARIMNEMTGGNTGLMPIFVGLISAKQINDVVAFVVAASKPGVTTVK
;
A
#
# COMPACT_ATOMS: atom_id res chain seq x y z
N MET A 1 58.36 18.16 -9.08
CA MET A 1 57.23 18.22 -8.15
C MET A 1 56.06 17.46 -8.77
N ARG A 2 55.78 16.32 -8.26
CA ARG A 2 54.63 15.54 -8.72
C ARG A 2 53.43 15.90 -7.86
N ALA A 3 52.43 16.56 -8.46
CA ALA A 3 51.13 16.77 -7.82
C ALA A 3 50.39 15.47 -7.78
N LEU A 4 50.22 14.90 -6.60
CA LEU A 4 49.31 13.78 -6.35
C LEU A 4 47.90 14.37 -6.39
N GLY A 5 47.19 14.13 -7.49
CA GLY A 5 45.79 14.43 -7.57
C GLY A 5 45.03 13.44 -6.69
N VAL A 6 44.44 13.93 -5.63
CA VAL A 6 43.50 13.17 -4.83
C VAL A 6 42.21 13.05 -5.64
N VAL A 7 41.99 11.88 -6.23
CA VAL A 7 40.67 11.54 -6.80
C VAL A 7 39.76 11.25 -5.62
N ALA A 8 38.94 12.22 -5.25
CA ALA A 8 37.85 12.00 -4.32
C ALA A 8 36.82 11.12 -5.04
N VAL A 9 36.83 9.82 -4.76
CA VAL A 9 35.75 8.94 -5.14
C VAL A 9 34.58 9.32 -4.25
N ALA A 10 33.65 10.08 -4.80
CA ALA A 10 32.37 10.30 -4.16
C ALA A 10 31.62 8.95 -4.16
N LEU A 11 31.63 8.29 -3.00
CA LEU A 11 30.79 7.13 -2.77
C LEU A 11 29.35 7.64 -2.74
N VAL A 12 28.66 7.54 -3.87
CA VAL A 12 27.22 7.72 -3.90
C VAL A 12 26.64 6.52 -3.18
N LEU A 13 26.36 6.67 -1.88
CA LEU A 13 25.51 5.76 -1.15
C LEU A 13 24.12 5.89 -1.77
N ALA A 14 23.85 5.05 -2.77
CA ALA A 14 22.47 4.75 -3.12
C ALA A 14 21.87 4.15 -1.85
N GLY A 15 21.13 4.94 -1.07
CA GLY A 15 20.30 4.45 -0.02
C GLY A 15 19.39 3.34 -0.57
N PRO A 16 18.84 2.41 0.27
CA PRO A 16 17.87 1.45 -0.21
C PRO A 16 16.88 2.24 -1.07
N ALA A 17 16.68 1.80 -2.31
CA ALA A 17 15.68 2.40 -3.16
C ALA A 17 14.42 2.43 -2.31
N LEU A 18 14.05 3.61 -1.80
CA LEU A 18 12.76 3.79 -1.17
C LEU A 18 11.79 3.29 -2.21
N ALA A 19 11.17 2.13 -1.93
CA ALA A 19 10.07 1.65 -2.71
C ALA A 19 9.22 2.88 -2.97
N THR A 20 9.11 3.27 -4.24
CA THR A 20 8.42 4.50 -4.63
C THR A 20 7.12 4.50 -3.86
N ALA A 21 6.92 5.48 -2.98
CA ALA A 21 5.70 5.56 -2.21
C ALA A 21 4.54 5.46 -3.19
N GLY A 22 3.64 4.50 -3.01
CA GLY A 22 2.53 4.30 -3.91
C GLY A 22 1.66 5.55 -3.99
N ASN A 23 0.95 5.70 -5.07
CA ASN A 23 0.03 6.80 -5.28
C ASN A 23 -1.32 6.48 -4.60
N PRO A 24 -1.72 7.19 -3.53
CA PRO A 24 -2.96 6.89 -2.83
C PRO A 24 -4.21 7.19 -3.67
N VAL A 25 -4.16 8.12 -4.60
CA VAL A 25 -5.30 8.42 -5.49
C VAL A 25 -5.54 7.26 -6.46
N ALA A 26 -4.48 6.75 -7.09
CA ALA A 26 -4.55 5.54 -7.91
C ALA A 26 -4.93 4.31 -7.07
N GLY A 27 -4.44 4.22 -5.85
CA GLY A 27 -4.75 3.17 -4.91
C GLY A 27 -6.23 3.13 -4.51
N LYS A 28 -6.88 4.27 -4.40
CA LYS A 28 -8.34 4.34 -4.18
C LYS A 28 -9.11 3.63 -5.30
N THR A 29 -8.72 3.84 -6.54
CA THR A 29 -9.35 3.19 -7.70
C THR A 29 -9.17 1.68 -7.62
N VAL A 30 -7.97 1.20 -7.32
CA VAL A 30 -7.69 -0.23 -7.15
C VAL A 30 -8.51 -0.80 -5.99
N PHE A 31 -8.55 -0.12 -4.86
CA PHE A 31 -9.33 -0.55 -3.69
C PHE A 31 -10.81 -0.74 -4.02
N LYS A 32 -11.42 0.25 -4.65
CA LYS A 32 -12.83 0.17 -5.03
C LYS A 32 -13.12 -1.00 -5.96
N ALA A 33 -12.22 -1.30 -6.90
CA ALA A 33 -12.38 -2.36 -7.87
C ALA A 33 -12.13 -3.76 -7.30
N LYS A 34 -11.17 -3.90 -6.37
CA LYS A 34 -10.63 -5.20 -5.93
C LYS A 34 -10.86 -5.54 -4.46
N CYS A 35 -11.12 -4.57 -3.63
CA CYS A 35 -11.19 -4.74 -2.18
C CYS A 35 -12.57 -4.34 -1.60
N GLY A 36 -13.24 -3.42 -2.25
CA GLY A 36 -14.44 -2.76 -1.72
C GLY A 36 -15.67 -3.65 -1.57
N SER A 37 -15.75 -4.77 -2.28
CA SER A 37 -16.86 -5.73 -2.09
C SER A 37 -16.80 -6.45 -0.75
N CYS A 38 -15.60 -6.60 -0.20
CA CYS A 38 -15.34 -7.32 1.05
C CYS A 38 -14.95 -6.41 2.21
N HIS A 39 -14.45 -5.20 1.93
CA HIS A 39 -13.99 -4.28 2.96
C HIS A 39 -14.74 -2.95 2.93
N THR A 40 -15.35 -2.63 4.06
CA THR A 40 -15.89 -1.30 4.30
C THR A 40 -14.74 -0.32 4.60
N LEU A 41 -14.70 0.77 3.87
CA LEU A 41 -13.73 1.85 4.10
C LEU A 41 -14.37 3.19 3.71
N LYS A 42 -14.62 4.02 4.71
CA LYS A 42 -15.34 5.29 4.52
C LYS A 42 -14.68 6.20 3.49
N ALA A 43 -13.35 6.34 3.56
CA ALA A 43 -12.62 7.19 2.62
C ALA A 43 -12.63 6.66 1.17
N ALA A 44 -12.96 5.40 0.95
CA ALA A 44 -13.19 4.82 -0.37
C ALA A 44 -14.64 4.91 -0.82
N GLY A 45 -15.55 5.21 0.08
CA GLY A 45 -16.99 5.15 -0.17
C GLY A 45 -17.51 3.74 -0.34
N THR A 46 -16.83 2.73 0.23
CA THR A 46 -17.21 1.33 0.11
C THR A 46 -17.90 0.80 1.36
N VAL A 47 -18.87 -0.05 1.14
CA VAL A 47 -19.54 -0.86 2.17
C VAL A 47 -19.49 -2.31 1.71
N ALA A 48 -18.98 -3.20 2.57
CA ALA A 48 -18.89 -4.61 2.24
C ALA A 48 -20.28 -5.20 1.95
N LYS A 49 -20.39 -5.86 0.80
CA LYS A 49 -21.64 -6.48 0.33
C LYS A 49 -21.54 -8.01 0.25
N SER A 50 -20.31 -8.54 0.24
CA SER A 50 -20.08 -9.97 0.20
C SER A 50 -20.50 -10.62 1.52
N ALA A 51 -21.11 -11.81 1.46
CA ALA A 51 -21.41 -12.61 2.65
C ALA A 51 -20.16 -12.98 3.45
N ASN A 52 -19.02 -13.11 2.77
CA ASN A 52 -17.71 -13.39 3.35
C ASN A 52 -16.87 -12.13 3.40
N HIS A 53 -17.40 -11.07 3.99
CA HIS A 53 -16.67 -9.81 4.09
C HIS A 53 -15.53 -9.88 5.12
N GLY A 54 -14.50 -9.09 4.86
CA GLY A 54 -13.41 -8.86 5.79
C GLY A 54 -13.73 -7.80 6.85
N PRO A 55 -12.79 -7.49 7.74
CA PRO A 55 -12.98 -6.44 8.71
C PRO A 55 -13.17 -5.07 8.05
N THR A 56 -13.94 -4.22 8.71
CA THR A 56 -14.03 -2.79 8.37
C THR A 56 -12.68 -2.14 8.59
N LEU A 57 -12.18 -1.43 7.58
CA LEU A 57 -10.87 -0.79 7.64
C LEU A 57 -10.91 0.66 8.13
N THR A 58 -12.08 1.26 8.20
CA THR A 58 -12.27 2.60 8.75
C THR A 58 -11.74 2.65 10.19
N ASN A 59 -10.90 3.63 10.50
CA ASN A 59 -10.28 3.85 11.82
C ASN A 59 -9.37 2.70 12.32
N ARG A 60 -8.99 1.77 11.48
CA ARG A 60 -8.20 0.58 11.91
C ARG A 60 -6.70 0.84 12.05
N ARG A 61 -6.20 1.95 11.55
CA ARG A 61 -4.75 2.25 11.57
C ARG A 61 -3.92 1.14 10.93
N GLU A 62 -4.27 0.76 9.72
CA GLU A 62 -3.54 -0.27 8.99
C GLU A 62 -2.09 0.16 8.71
N THR A 63 -1.17 -0.77 8.79
CA THR A 63 0.24 -0.55 8.51
C THR A 63 0.63 -1.18 7.17
N VAL A 64 1.69 -0.65 6.55
CA VAL A 64 2.25 -1.24 5.32
C VAL A 64 2.55 -2.73 5.52
N ALA A 65 3.22 -3.08 6.62
CA ALA A 65 3.60 -4.47 6.90
C ALA A 65 2.38 -5.39 7.00
N ARG A 66 1.32 -4.96 7.69
CA ARG A 66 0.11 -5.76 7.83
C ARG A 66 -0.60 -5.96 6.50
N ILE A 67 -0.79 -4.88 5.73
CA ILE A 67 -1.46 -4.96 4.43
C ILE A 67 -0.67 -5.85 3.47
N MET A 68 0.64 -5.65 3.39
CA MET A 68 1.51 -6.48 2.54
C MET A 68 1.44 -7.95 2.94
N ASN A 69 1.44 -8.27 4.22
CA ASN A 69 1.31 -9.64 4.70
C ASN A 69 -0.02 -10.28 4.24
N GLU A 70 -1.11 -9.56 4.38
CA GLU A 70 -2.43 -10.04 3.93
C GLU A 70 -2.50 -10.24 2.42
N MET A 71 -1.91 -9.35 1.64
CA MET A 71 -1.96 -9.38 0.18
C MET A 71 -1.01 -10.40 -0.46
N THR A 72 0.02 -10.82 0.25
CA THR A 72 1.07 -11.71 -0.27
C THR A 72 0.95 -13.16 0.23
N GLY A 73 -0.10 -13.48 0.96
CA GLY A 73 -0.41 -14.85 1.37
C GLY A 73 -0.10 -15.20 2.81
N GLY A 74 0.21 -14.21 3.66
CA GLY A 74 0.43 -14.41 5.09
C GLY A 74 -0.85 -14.56 5.92
N ASN A 75 -2.02 -14.48 5.29
CA ASN A 75 -3.31 -14.65 5.95
C ASN A 75 -3.82 -16.09 5.81
N THR A 76 -4.71 -16.47 6.70
CA THR A 76 -5.40 -17.78 6.68
C THR A 76 -6.88 -17.66 6.32
N GLY A 77 -7.32 -16.45 5.95
CA GLY A 77 -8.72 -16.15 5.66
C GLY A 77 -9.08 -16.31 4.19
N LEU A 78 -10.23 -15.74 3.82
CA LEU A 78 -10.78 -15.80 2.47
C LEU A 78 -10.23 -14.71 1.53
N MET A 79 -9.37 -13.84 2.03
CA MET A 79 -8.77 -12.79 1.22
C MET A 79 -7.83 -13.39 0.18
N PRO A 80 -8.00 -13.05 -1.11
CA PRO A 80 -7.12 -13.57 -2.16
C PRO A 80 -5.68 -13.11 -1.97
N ILE A 81 -4.74 -13.91 -2.48
CA ILE A 81 -3.36 -13.48 -2.67
C ILE A 81 -3.33 -12.61 -3.92
N PHE A 82 -2.93 -11.34 -3.76
CA PHE A 82 -2.97 -10.38 -4.85
C PHE A 82 -1.71 -10.34 -5.72
N VAL A 83 -0.62 -10.91 -5.27
CA VAL A 83 0.58 -11.08 -6.11
C VAL A 83 0.22 -11.92 -7.34
N GLY A 84 0.42 -11.35 -8.52
CA GLY A 84 0.03 -11.97 -9.78
C GLY A 84 -1.41 -11.70 -10.24
N LEU A 85 -2.29 -11.18 -9.37
CA LEU A 85 -3.64 -10.75 -9.76
C LEU A 85 -3.69 -9.27 -10.16
N ILE A 86 -2.89 -8.46 -9.51
CA ILE A 86 -2.69 -7.05 -9.84
C ILE A 86 -1.19 -6.76 -9.92
N SER A 87 -0.82 -5.67 -10.55
CA SER A 87 0.59 -5.31 -10.72
C SER A 87 1.26 -4.92 -9.39
N ALA A 88 2.58 -5.00 -9.33
CA ALA A 88 3.34 -4.51 -8.19
C ALA A 88 3.08 -3.02 -7.91
N LYS A 89 2.93 -2.22 -8.96
CA LYS A 89 2.55 -0.80 -8.84
C LYS A 89 1.18 -0.65 -8.19
N GLN A 90 0.19 -1.44 -8.61
CA GLN A 90 -1.16 -1.40 -8.04
C GLN A 90 -1.16 -1.83 -6.56
N ILE A 91 -0.35 -2.82 -6.20
CA ILE A 91 -0.15 -3.23 -4.79
C ILE A 91 0.39 -2.05 -3.98
N ASN A 92 1.45 -1.40 -4.45
CA ASN A 92 2.02 -0.24 -3.76
C ASN A 92 1.02 0.92 -3.64
N ASP A 93 0.27 1.17 -4.69
CA ASP A 93 -0.73 2.23 -4.71
C ASP A 93 -1.86 1.96 -3.72
N VAL A 94 -2.40 0.75 -3.68
CA VAL A 94 -3.48 0.40 -2.75
C VAL A 94 -3.00 0.36 -1.31
N VAL A 95 -1.78 -0.08 -1.05
CA VAL A 95 -1.18 -0.02 0.29
C VAL A 95 -1.09 1.42 0.76
N ALA A 96 -0.57 2.33 -0.07
CA ALA A 96 -0.49 3.75 0.26
C ALA A 96 -1.88 4.35 0.56
N PHE A 97 -2.88 4.00 -0.22
CA PHE A 97 -4.25 4.45 0.00
C PHE A 97 -4.82 3.93 1.32
N VAL A 98 -4.73 2.63 1.60
CA VAL A 98 -5.32 2.05 2.81
C VAL A 98 -4.64 2.56 4.08
N VAL A 99 -3.32 2.71 4.07
CA VAL A 99 -2.59 3.29 5.21
C VAL A 99 -3.09 4.70 5.51
N ALA A 100 -3.24 5.53 4.50
CA ALA A 100 -3.76 6.90 4.69
C ALA A 100 -5.25 6.91 5.08
N ALA A 101 -6.06 6.10 4.42
CA ALA A 101 -7.51 6.08 4.57
C ALA A 101 -8.00 5.45 5.88
N SER A 102 -7.23 4.54 6.47
CA SER A 102 -7.59 3.84 7.71
C SER A 102 -7.19 4.56 8.99
N LYS A 103 -6.57 5.73 8.89
CA LYS A 103 -6.29 6.59 10.04
C LYS A 103 -7.61 7.10 10.65
N PRO A 104 -7.67 7.28 11.99
CA PRO A 104 -8.86 7.77 12.64
C PRO A 104 -9.35 9.11 12.07
N GLY A 105 -10.65 9.20 11.82
CA GLY A 105 -11.29 10.42 11.35
C GLY A 105 -11.10 10.75 9.88
N VAL A 106 -10.36 9.94 9.10
CA VAL A 106 -10.17 10.19 7.68
C VAL A 106 -11.43 9.82 6.89
N THR A 107 -11.96 10.78 6.17
CA THR A 107 -13.15 10.62 5.31
C THR A 107 -12.81 10.74 3.82
N THR A 108 -11.65 11.31 3.50
CA THR A 108 -11.16 11.49 2.13
C THR A 108 -9.65 11.35 2.10
N VAL A 109 -9.13 10.89 0.97
CA VAL A 109 -7.70 10.85 0.69
C VAL A 109 -7.47 11.55 -0.64
N LYS A 110 -6.58 12.52 -0.62
CA LYS A 110 -6.17 13.31 -1.79
C LYS A 110 -4.80 12.85 -2.27
#